data_c9680806b219112121c95f13f5018191
#
_entry.id   c9680806b219112121c95f13f5018191
#
_cell.length_a   1.000
_cell.length_b   1.000
_cell.length_c   1.000
_cell.angle_alpha   90.00
_cell.angle_beta   90.00
_cell.angle_gamma   90.00
#
_symmetry.space_group_name_H-M   'P 1'
#
loop_
_entity.id
_entity.type
_entity.pdbx_description
1 polymer ?
#
loop_
_entity_poly.entity_id
_entity_poly.type
_entity_poly.pdbx_seq_one_letter_code
_entity_poly.pdbx_strand_id
1 'polypeptide(L)'
;MQTQPKVIMFTTPTCSFCNSAKRYLREKNIRFTEVDVSRDISAARDLQRRTGQTGVPVILINNRPIVGFDRPKINQMLNIRG
;
A
#
# COMPACT_ATOMS: atom_id res chain seq x y z
N MET A 1 19.74 9.15 -11.63
CA MET A 1 18.75 8.08 -11.45
C MET A 1 17.91 8.37 -10.22
N GLN A 2 16.60 8.40 -10.39
CA GLN A 2 15.70 8.56 -9.25
C GLN A 2 15.51 7.20 -8.60
N THR A 3 15.86 7.12 -7.33
CA THR A 3 15.57 5.94 -6.53
C THR A 3 14.24 6.17 -5.82
N GLN A 4 13.25 5.38 -6.20
CA GLN A 4 11.96 5.41 -5.56
C GLN A 4 12.01 4.55 -4.29
N PRO A 5 11.35 4.98 -3.18
CA PRO A 5 11.20 4.10 -2.03
C PRO A 5 10.46 2.83 -2.41
N LYS A 6 10.75 1.74 -1.70
CA LYS A 6 10.07 0.47 -1.93
C LYS A 6 8.62 0.57 -1.45
N VAL A 7 7.67 0.29 -2.33
CA VAL A 7 6.25 0.39 -2.02
C VAL A 7 5.60 -0.96 -2.25
N ILE A 8 4.92 -1.47 -1.23
CA ILE A 8 4.16 -2.72 -1.27
C ILE A 8 2.75 -2.42 -0.82
N MET A 9 1.76 -2.87 -1.59
CA MET A 9 0.35 -2.67 -1.23
C MET A 9 -0.31 -4.01 -0.97
N PHE A 10 -0.86 -4.18 0.24
CA PHE A 10 -1.68 -5.33 0.58
C PHE A 10 -3.12 -5.05 0.16
N THR A 11 -3.71 -5.96 -0.60
CA THR A 11 -5.03 -5.76 -1.20
C THR A 11 -5.87 -7.03 -1.11
N THR A 12 -7.16 -6.88 -1.46
CA THR A 12 -8.05 -7.99 -1.78
C THR A 12 -8.79 -7.65 -3.08
N PRO A 13 -9.33 -8.67 -3.80
CA PRO A 13 -10.01 -8.41 -5.08
C PRO A 13 -11.27 -7.55 -4.98
N THR A 14 -11.92 -7.52 -3.81
CA THR A 14 -13.19 -6.83 -3.63
C THR A 14 -13.05 -5.51 -2.88
N CYS A 15 -11.85 -4.97 -2.79
CA CYS A 15 -11.59 -3.76 -2.02
C CYS A 15 -11.60 -2.53 -2.93
N SER A 16 -12.63 -1.68 -2.81
CA SER A 16 -12.75 -0.49 -3.63
C SER A 16 -11.69 0.56 -3.28
N PHE A 17 -11.36 0.70 -2.00
CA PHE A 17 -10.29 1.62 -1.57
C PHE A 17 -8.92 1.18 -2.07
N CYS A 18 -8.69 -0.14 -2.19
CA CYS A 18 -7.47 -0.65 -2.78
C CYS A 18 -7.36 -0.21 -4.24
N ASN A 19 -8.47 -0.28 -4.98
CA ASN A 19 -8.49 0.14 -6.38
C ASN A 19 -8.22 1.64 -6.52
N SER A 20 -8.79 2.45 -5.63
CA SER A 20 -8.54 3.88 -5.62
C SER A 20 -7.07 4.19 -5.32
N ALA A 21 -6.49 3.48 -4.35
CA ALA A 21 -5.08 3.67 -3.99
C ALA A 21 -4.17 3.27 -5.14
N LYS A 22 -4.47 2.15 -5.82
CA LYS A 22 -3.67 1.71 -6.97
C LYS A 22 -3.72 2.73 -8.09
N ARG A 23 -4.90 3.26 -8.37
CA ARG A 23 -5.08 4.28 -9.41
C ARG A 23 -4.27 5.52 -9.08
N TYR A 24 -4.34 5.96 -7.83
CA TYR A 24 -3.61 7.16 -7.39
C TYR A 24 -2.11 7.00 -7.57
N LEU A 25 -1.56 5.86 -7.14
CA LEU A 25 -0.13 5.61 -7.26
C LEU A 25 0.31 5.55 -8.72
N ARG A 26 -0.52 4.93 -9.60
CA ARG A 26 -0.23 4.90 -11.03
C ARG A 26 -0.25 6.29 -11.65
N GLU A 27 -1.20 7.12 -11.27
CA GLU A 27 -1.28 8.50 -11.76
C GLU A 27 -0.06 9.32 -11.36
N LYS A 28 0.53 9.00 -10.21
CA LYS A 28 1.73 9.69 -9.72
C LYS A 28 3.02 9.01 -10.18
N ASN A 29 2.92 8.01 -11.06
CA ASN A 29 4.07 7.26 -11.58
C ASN A 29 4.87 6.56 -10.48
N ILE A 30 4.20 6.11 -9.44
CA ILE A 30 4.80 5.38 -8.34
C ILE A 30 4.70 3.88 -8.62
N ARG A 31 5.82 3.20 -8.64
CA ARG A 31 5.86 1.76 -8.81
C ARG A 31 5.59 1.09 -7.46
N PHE A 32 4.78 0.05 -7.49
CA PHE A 32 4.46 -0.69 -6.27
C PHE A 32 4.25 -2.16 -6.59
N THR A 33 4.46 -3.00 -5.58
CA THR A 33 4.16 -4.43 -5.65
C THR A 33 2.83 -4.65 -4.97
N GLU A 34 1.91 -5.31 -5.66
CA GLU A 34 0.61 -5.65 -5.09
C GLU A 34 0.65 -7.06 -4.53
N VAL A 35 0.17 -7.22 -3.29
CA VAL A 35 0.09 -8.51 -2.62
C VAL A 35 -1.36 -8.77 -2.24
N ASP A 36 -1.96 -9.80 -2.84
CA ASP A 36 -3.35 -10.19 -2.57
C ASP A 36 -3.37 -11.11 -1.34
N VAL A 37 -3.80 -10.54 -0.20
CA VAL A 37 -3.79 -11.28 1.07
C VAL A 37 -4.89 -12.33 1.13
N SER A 38 -5.86 -12.30 0.20
CA SER A 38 -6.89 -13.34 0.14
C SER A 38 -6.34 -14.65 -0.43
N ARG A 39 -5.21 -14.59 -1.13
CA ARG A 39 -4.57 -15.76 -1.74
C ARG A 39 -3.26 -16.17 -1.08
N ASP A 40 -2.74 -15.33 -0.21
CA ASP A 40 -1.44 -15.54 0.40
C ASP A 40 -1.57 -15.46 1.91
N ILE A 41 -1.64 -16.62 2.56
CA ILE A 41 -1.82 -16.72 4.01
C ILE A 41 -0.63 -16.10 4.75
N SER A 42 0.58 -16.31 4.23
CA SER A 42 1.78 -15.73 4.85
C SER A 42 1.74 -14.21 4.83
N ALA A 43 1.29 -13.64 3.71
CA ALA A 43 1.16 -12.19 3.59
C ALA A 43 0.09 -11.66 4.53
N ALA A 44 -1.04 -12.38 4.67
CA ALA A 44 -2.09 -11.98 5.60
C ALA A 44 -1.60 -11.97 7.05
N ARG A 45 -0.81 -12.96 7.42
CA ARG A 45 -0.21 -13.03 8.75
C ARG A 45 0.79 -11.91 8.99
N ASP A 46 1.60 -11.61 7.98
CA ASP A 46 2.57 -10.52 8.05
C ASP A 46 1.85 -9.17 8.20
N LEU A 47 0.78 -8.98 7.45
CA LEU A 47 -0.05 -7.77 7.55
C LEU A 47 -0.59 -7.61 8.97
N GLN A 48 -1.16 -8.66 9.54
CA GLN A 48 -1.70 -8.61 10.89
C GLN A 48 -0.62 -8.32 11.92
N ARG A 49 0.57 -8.89 11.74
CA ARG A 49 1.69 -8.67 12.65
C ARG A 49 2.14 -7.21 12.62
N ARG A 50 2.15 -6.60 11.43
CA ARG A 50 2.63 -5.22 11.25
C ARG A 50 1.61 -4.17 11.69
N THR A 51 0.32 -4.44 11.53
CA THR A 51 -0.72 -3.44 11.74
C THR A 51 -1.67 -3.76 12.88
N GLY A 52 -1.65 -5.00 13.40
CA GLY A 52 -2.57 -5.46 14.42
C GLY A 52 -3.96 -5.76 13.88
N GLN A 53 -4.15 -5.72 12.57
CA GLN A 53 -5.45 -5.96 11.92
C GLN A 53 -5.25 -6.58 10.54
N THR A 54 -6.35 -7.06 9.94
CA THR A 54 -6.32 -7.68 8.62
C THR A 54 -6.97 -6.82 7.54
N GLY A 55 -7.38 -5.60 7.88
CA GLY A 55 -8.03 -4.71 6.94
C GLY A 55 -7.10 -4.22 5.82
N VAL A 56 -7.66 -3.99 4.64
CA VAL A 56 -6.96 -3.48 3.48
C VAL A 56 -7.63 -2.20 2.98
N PRO A 57 -6.93 -1.34 2.23
CA PRO A 57 -5.54 -1.45 1.83
C PRO A 57 -4.57 -1.10 2.96
N VAL A 58 -3.39 -1.69 2.91
CA VAL A 58 -2.25 -1.23 3.71
C VAL A 58 -1.08 -1.05 2.75
N ILE A 59 -0.43 0.08 2.84
CA ILE A 59 0.68 0.42 1.96
C ILE A 59 1.94 0.49 2.81
N LEU A 60 2.93 -0.35 2.48
CA LEU A 60 4.24 -0.29 3.10
C LEU A 60 5.16 0.58 2.25
N ILE A 61 5.69 1.64 2.85
CA ILE A 61 6.67 2.50 2.20
C ILE A 61 7.94 2.39 3.01
N ASN A 62 8.96 1.73 2.46
CA ASN A 62 10.21 1.41 3.15
C ASN A 62 9.95 0.75 4.50
N ASN A 63 9.06 -0.26 4.50
CA ASN A 63 8.64 -1.04 5.67
C ASN A 63 7.81 -0.26 6.70
N ARG A 64 7.37 0.94 6.38
CA ARG A 64 6.49 1.73 7.25
C ARG A 64 5.05 1.59 6.78
N PRO A 65 4.14 1.03 7.61
CA PRO A 65 2.77 0.80 7.18
C PRO A 65 1.93 2.07 7.23
N ILE A 66 1.13 2.25 6.18
CA ILE A 66 0.03 3.22 6.17
C ILE A 66 -1.24 2.42 6.07
N VAL A 67 -2.09 2.51 7.09
CA VAL A 67 -3.36 1.79 7.14
C VAL A 67 -4.42 2.61 6.43
N GLY A 68 -5.06 2.00 5.44
CA GLY A 68 -6.08 2.66 4.64
C GLY A 68 -5.49 3.51 3.52
N PHE A 69 -6.37 4.19 2.79
CA PHE A 69 -5.96 5.07 1.71
C PHE A 69 -5.83 6.50 2.25
N ASP A 70 -4.74 6.73 2.97
CA ASP A 70 -4.45 8.02 3.60
C ASP A 70 -3.54 8.84 2.67
N ARG A 71 -4.18 9.61 1.77
CA ARG A 71 -3.44 10.37 0.76
C ARG A 71 -2.44 11.36 1.35
N PRO A 72 -2.79 12.16 2.37
CA PRO A 72 -1.80 13.08 2.94
C PRO A 72 -0.56 12.37 3.45
N LYS A 73 -0.73 11.23 4.11
CA LYS A 73 0.39 10.48 4.65
C LYS A 73 1.22 9.84 3.55
N ILE A 74 0.55 9.30 2.52
CA ILE A 74 1.23 8.74 1.35
C ILE A 74 2.06 9.82 0.67
N ASN A 75 1.47 10.99 0.45
CA ASN A 75 2.15 12.11 -0.19
C ASN A 75 3.37 12.55 0.60
N GLN A 76 3.24 12.61 1.92
CA GLN A 76 4.33 13.00 2.78
C GLN A 76 5.48 12.00 2.72
N MET A 77 5.17 10.71 2.78
CA MET A 77 6.18 9.66 2.81
C MET A 77 6.84 9.44 1.44
N LEU A 78 6.12 9.69 0.35
CA LEU A 78 6.64 9.56 -1.00
C LEU A 78 7.09 10.89 -1.60
N ASN A 79 6.97 11.96 -0.84
CA ASN A 79 7.33 13.31 -1.28
C ASN A 79 6.58 13.71 -2.56
N ILE A 80 5.30 13.36 -2.62
CA ILE A 80 4.42 13.72 -3.73
C ILE A 80 3.84 15.09 -3.47
N ARG A 81 3.95 15.96 -4.47
CA ARG A 81 3.30 17.28 -4.44
C ARG A 81 1.97 17.20 -5.18
N GLY A 82 0.92 17.68 -4.57
CA GLY A 82 -0.33 17.75 -5.27
C GLY A 82 -1.54 17.39 -4.54
#